data_d56595b577ca2c5c6bdf47a351be5463
#
_entry.id   d56595b577ca2c5c6bdf47a351be5463
#
_cell.length_a   1.000
_cell.length_b   1.000
_cell.length_c   1.000
_cell.angle_alpha   90.00
_cell.angle_beta   90.00
_cell.angle_gamma   90.00
#
_symmetry.space_group_name_H-M   'P 1'
#
loop_
_entity.id
_entity.type
_entity.pdbx_description
1 polymer ?
#
loop_
_entity_poly.entity_id
_entity_poly.type
_entity_poly.pdbx_seq_one_letter_code
_entity_poly.pdbx_strand_id
1 'polypeptide(L)'
;MAFEDGKKLKIFTGNANPALAKEICDYLGLPLGEAFVGRFNNGEVQIMIDESVRGKDVFIIQPTSYPVNDNLMELMVMADALKRASARHITAVVPYYGYARQDRKTRGREPITAKLVANLMQTSGITRLVTI
;
A
#
# COMPACT_ATOMS: atom_id res chain seq x y z
N MET A 1 1.22 19.64 -12.07
CA MET A 1 -0.07 20.18 -11.63
C MET A 1 -0.25 19.88 -10.14
N ALA A 2 -0.62 20.89 -9.37
CA ALA A 2 -0.91 20.68 -7.95
C ALA A 2 -2.42 20.50 -7.74
N PHE A 3 -2.80 19.61 -6.83
CA PHE A 3 -4.19 19.46 -6.42
C PHE A 3 -4.56 20.57 -5.43
N GLU A 4 -5.73 21.17 -5.58
CA GLU A 4 -6.24 22.14 -4.62
C GLU A 4 -6.43 21.50 -3.24
N ASP A 5 -6.79 20.21 -3.19
CA ASP A 5 -7.00 19.44 -1.99
C ASP A 5 -5.73 18.74 -1.47
N GLY A 6 -4.53 19.22 -1.86
CA GLY A 6 -3.27 18.63 -1.43
C GLY A 6 -3.10 18.53 0.08
N LYS A 7 -3.80 19.36 0.86
CA LYS A 7 -3.81 19.29 2.32
C LYS A 7 -4.61 18.10 2.84
N LYS A 8 -5.54 17.55 2.05
CA LYS A 8 -6.40 16.42 2.42
C LYS A 8 -5.94 15.10 1.82
N LEU A 9 -4.96 15.14 0.94
CA LEU A 9 -4.47 13.98 0.22
C LEU A 9 -3.00 13.78 0.53
N LYS A 10 -2.62 12.54 0.84
CA LYS A 10 -1.24 12.15 1.11
C LYS A 10 -0.88 10.93 0.31
N ILE A 11 0.37 10.89 -0.16
CA ILE A 11 0.91 9.75 -0.92
C ILE A 11 2.11 9.20 -0.16
N PHE A 12 2.03 7.92 0.17
CA PHE A 12 3.11 7.18 0.82
C PHE A 12 3.63 6.10 -0.13
N THR A 13 4.83 5.64 0.12
CA THR A 13 5.42 4.53 -0.62
C THR A 13 5.97 3.48 0.32
N GLY A 14 5.84 2.22 -0.07
CA GLY A 14 6.69 1.16 0.46
C GLY A 14 8.04 1.16 -0.25
N ASN A 15 8.83 0.13 -0.02
CA ASN A 15 10.18 0.03 -0.55
C ASN A 15 10.28 -0.69 -1.90
N ALA A 16 9.15 -1.16 -2.45
CA ALA A 16 9.20 -1.93 -3.69
C ALA A 16 9.60 -1.08 -4.91
N ASN A 17 9.12 0.17 -4.98
CA ASN A 17 9.49 1.08 -6.06
C ASN A 17 9.33 2.54 -5.64
N PRO A 18 10.21 3.05 -4.78
CA PRO A 18 10.14 4.44 -4.33
C PRO A 18 10.29 5.45 -5.46
N ALA A 19 11.04 5.11 -6.52
CA ALA A 19 11.22 5.99 -7.66
C ALA A 19 9.90 6.29 -8.37
N LEU A 20 9.03 5.28 -8.54
CA LEU A 20 7.71 5.47 -9.14
C LEU A 20 6.86 6.40 -8.28
N ALA A 21 6.86 6.20 -6.98
CA ALA A 21 6.09 7.05 -6.06
C ALA A 21 6.57 8.50 -6.13
N LYS A 22 7.88 8.71 -6.19
CA LYS A 22 8.45 10.05 -6.34
C LYS A 22 8.03 10.69 -7.65
N GLU A 23 8.05 9.95 -8.76
CA GLU A 23 7.60 10.47 -10.06
C GLU A 23 6.12 10.87 -10.01
N ILE A 24 5.29 10.06 -9.39
CA ILE A 24 3.86 10.38 -9.23
C ILE A 24 3.69 11.66 -8.42
N CYS A 25 4.39 11.78 -7.30
CA CYS A 25 4.32 12.97 -6.46
C CYS A 25 4.81 14.21 -7.20
N ASP A 26 5.90 14.10 -7.95
CA ASP A 26 6.43 15.22 -8.73
C ASP A 26 5.42 15.67 -9.80
N TYR A 27 4.78 14.72 -10.48
CA TYR A 27 3.77 15.01 -11.49
C TYR A 27 2.57 15.73 -10.87
N LEU A 28 2.16 15.33 -9.69
CA LEU A 28 0.99 15.90 -9.01
C LEU A 28 1.31 17.19 -8.23
N GLY A 29 2.58 17.52 -8.09
CA GLY A 29 2.99 18.67 -7.30
C GLY A 29 2.80 18.48 -5.80
N LEU A 30 2.87 17.24 -5.32
CA LEU A 30 2.72 16.89 -3.91
C LEU A 30 4.02 16.36 -3.33
N PRO A 31 4.33 16.63 -2.06
CA PRO A 31 5.45 15.98 -1.39
C PRO A 31 5.09 14.51 -1.08
N LEU A 32 6.12 13.67 -1.05
CA LEU A 32 5.95 12.30 -0.57
C LEU A 32 5.69 12.32 0.94
N GLY A 33 4.77 11.50 1.41
CA GLY A 33 4.46 11.38 2.83
C GLY A 33 5.65 10.88 3.64
N GLU A 34 5.78 11.37 4.86
CA GLU A 34 6.89 11.05 5.74
C GLU A 34 6.58 9.80 6.55
N ALA A 35 7.37 8.75 6.32
CA ALA A 35 7.24 7.48 7.03
C ALA A 35 8.59 6.75 7.04
N PHE A 36 8.82 6.02 8.11
CA PHE A 36 9.90 5.05 8.17
C PHE A 36 9.34 3.70 7.74
N VAL A 37 10.01 3.07 6.79
CA VAL A 37 9.63 1.75 6.26
C VAL A 37 10.88 0.88 6.25
N GLY A 38 10.95 -0.07 7.13
CA GLY A 38 12.13 -0.91 7.27
C GLY A 38 11.81 -2.27 7.89
N ARG A 39 12.82 -2.85 8.51
CA ARG A 39 12.72 -4.17 9.12
C ARG A 39 13.35 -4.17 10.50
N PHE A 40 12.76 -4.94 11.41
CA PHE A 40 13.44 -5.35 12.63
C PHE A 40 14.55 -6.35 12.28
N ASN A 41 15.43 -6.62 13.24
CA ASN A 41 16.57 -7.52 13.02
C ASN A 41 16.16 -8.94 12.61
N ASN A 42 14.96 -9.38 13.03
CA ASN A 42 14.43 -10.70 12.68
C ASN A 42 13.72 -10.72 11.32
N GLY A 43 13.69 -9.59 10.59
CA GLY A 43 13.06 -9.50 9.27
C GLY A 43 11.60 -9.04 9.27
N GLU A 44 10.98 -8.87 10.43
CA GLU A 44 9.63 -8.36 10.52
C GLU A 44 9.55 -6.91 10.05
N VAL A 45 8.45 -6.56 9.38
CA VAL A 45 8.23 -5.21 8.87
C VAL A 45 8.06 -4.23 10.02
N GLN A 46 8.77 -3.11 9.92
CA GLN A 46 8.67 -2.00 10.87
C GLN A 46 8.22 -0.74 10.13
N ILE A 47 7.08 -0.20 10.52
CA ILE A 47 6.52 1.01 9.92
C ILE A 47 6.29 2.05 11.01
N MET A 48 6.62 3.31 10.68
CA MET A 48 6.29 4.46 11.53
C MET A 48 5.83 5.59 10.63
N ILE A 49 4.62 6.09 10.86
CA ILE A 49 4.08 7.22 10.12
C ILE A 49 4.53 8.49 10.86
N ASP A 50 5.28 9.35 10.18
CA ASP A 50 5.96 10.49 10.81
C ASP A 50 5.26 11.83 10.55
N GLU A 51 4.00 11.80 10.11
CA GLU A 51 3.18 13.01 9.97
C GLU A 51 1.72 12.70 10.24
N SER A 52 0.92 13.73 10.47
CA SER A 52 -0.51 13.55 10.71
C SER A 52 -1.23 13.19 9.42
N VAL A 53 -2.02 12.13 9.47
CA VAL A 53 -2.88 11.70 8.36
C VAL A 53 -4.36 11.71 8.76
N ARG A 54 -4.67 12.24 9.95
CA ARG A 54 -6.03 12.26 10.48
C ARG A 54 -7.00 12.93 9.50
N GLY A 55 -8.04 12.20 9.13
CA GLY A 55 -9.09 12.70 8.23
C GLY A 55 -8.64 12.88 6.78
N LYS A 56 -7.48 12.39 6.41
CA LYS A 56 -6.94 12.56 5.06
C LYS A 56 -7.17 11.31 4.22
N ASP A 57 -7.27 11.51 2.92
CA ASP A 57 -7.29 10.42 1.95
C ASP A 57 -5.85 10.06 1.62
N VAL A 58 -5.48 8.80 1.87
CA VAL A 58 -4.11 8.34 1.75
C VAL A 58 -4.00 7.32 0.62
N PHE A 59 -2.97 7.49 -0.19
CA PHE A 59 -2.62 6.55 -1.26
C PHE A 59 -1.27 5.92 -0.93
N ILE A 60 -1.19 4.60 -1.01
CA ILE A 60 0.06 3.87 -0.84
C ILE A 60 0.47 3.33 -2.20
N ILE A 61 1.64 3.74 -2.68
CA ILE A 61 2.20 3.24 -3.94
C ILE A 61 3.11 2.06 -3.60
N GLN A 62 2.68 0.84 -3.92
CA GLN A 62 3.46 -0.34 -3.61
C GLN A 62 3.11 -1.50 -4.55
N PRO A 63 3.89 -1.73 -5.61
CA PRO A 63 3.75 -2.96 -6.36
C PRO A 63 4.10 -4.16 -5.47
N THR A 64 3.34 -5.24 -5.58
CA THR A 64 3.61 -6.48 -4.83
C THR A 64 4.32 -7.50 -5.71
N SER A 65 5.31 -7.03 -6.45
CA SER A 65 6.24 -7.82 -7.23
C SER A 65 7.27 -8.50 -6.33
N TYR A 66 8.18 -9.26 -6.93
CA TYR A 66 9.23 -9.95 -6.19
C TYR A 66 10.10 -8.97 -5.38
N PRO A 67 10.36 -9.27 -4.11
CA PRO A 67 9.86 -10.39 -3.29
C PRO A 67 8.40 -10.17 -2.87
N VAL A 68 7.53 -11.01 -3.40
CA VAL A 68 6.08 -10.78 -3.35
C VAL A 68 5.56 -10.71 -1.90
N ASN A 69 5.91 -11.69 -1.09
CA ASN A 69 5.37 -11.75 0.28
C ASN A 69 5.88 -10.61 1.16
N ASP A 70 7.14 -10.23 0.99
CA ASP A 70 7.72 -9.10 1.73
C ASP A 70 7.03 -7.79 1.35
N ASN A 71 6.83 -7.55 0.06
CA ASN A 71 6.19 -6.34 -0.42
C ASN A 71 4.71 -6.30 -0.07
N LEU A 72 4.03 -7.44 -0.10
CA LEU A 72 2.63 -7.54 0.31
C LEU A 72 2.47 -7.26 1.80
N MET A 73 3.30 -7.88 2.63
CA MET A 73 3.23 -7.65 4.08
C MET A 73 3.53 -6.19 4.42
N GLU A 74 4.53 -5.59 3.76
CA GLU A 74 4.87 -4.17 3.95
C GLU A 74 3.68 -3.27 3.64
N LEU A 75 2.96 -3.55 2.55
CA LEU A 75 1.75 -2.81 2.18
C LEU A 75 0.69 -2.93 3.27
N MET A 76 0.42 -4.13 3.76
CA MET A 76 -0.62 -4.36 4.76
C MET A 76 -0.29 -3.73 6.11
N VAL A 77 0.96 -3.81 6.54
CA VAL A 77 1.40 -3.21 7.81
C VAL A 77 1.32 -1.68 7.72
N MET A 78 1.70 -1.09 6.59
CA MET A 78 1.55 0.34 6.37
C MET A 78 0.08 0.76 6.40
N ALA A 79 -0.80 0.01 5.73
CA ALA A 79 -2.23 0.28 5.75
C ALA A 79 -2.79 0.25 7.17
N ASP A 80 -2.41 -0.73 7.97
CA ASP A 80 -2.83 -0.83 9.36
C ASP A 80 -2.34 0.38 10.18
N ALA A 81 -1.10 0.79 9.98
CA ALA A 81 -0.56 1.97 10.66
C ALA A 81 -1.35 3.24 10.30
N LEU A 82 -1.68 3.42 9.04
CA LEU A 82 -2.47 4.56 8.57
C LEU A 82 -3.90 4.53 9.10
N LYS A 83 -4.51 3.36 9.15
CA LYS A 83 -5.84 3.17 9.73
C LYS A 83 -5.85 3.58 11.20
N ARG A 84 -4.87 3.13 11.98
CA ARG A 84 -4.75 3.46 13.40
C ARG A 84 -4.41 4.93 13.61
N ALA A 85 -3.78 5.57 12.64
CA ALA A 85 -3.52 7.02 12.65
C ALA A 85 -4.72 7.84 12.17
N SER A 86 -5.88 7.20 11.97
CA SER A 86 -7.16 7.83 11.63
C SER A 86 -7.23 8.44 10.23
N ALA A 87 -6.53 7.87 9.26
CA ALA A 87 -6.72 8.20 7.86
C ALA A 87 -8.20 7.95 7.48
N ARG A 88 -8.75 8.81 6.63
CA ARG A 88 -10.17 8.71 6.24
C ARG A 88 -10.40 7.56 5.28
N HIS A 89 -9.63 7.52 4.19
CA HIS A 89 -9.65 6.46 3.20
C HIS A 89 -8.23 6.05 2.87
N ILE A 90 -8.02 4.76 2.63
CA ILE A 90 -6.72 4.22 2.27
C ILE A 90 -6.86 3.50 0.93
N THR A 91 -6.19 4.03 -0.08
CA THR A 91 -6.15 3.44 -1.42
C THR A 91 -4.77 2.83 -1.65
N ALA A 92 -4.74 1.56 -1.99
CA ALA A 92 -3.51 0.91 -2.42
C ALA A 92 -3.40 1.01 -3.94
N VAL A 93 -2.30 1.59 -4.42
CA VAL A 93 -1.97 1.64 -5.84
C VAL A 93 -0.90 0.58 -6.07
N VAL A 94 -1.30 -0.52 -6.70
CA VAL A 94 -0.51 -1.73 -6.85
C VAL A 94 -0.31 -2.02 -8.34
N PRO A 95 0.68 -1.39 -8.98
CA PRO A 95 0.89 -1.52 -10.43
C PRO A 95 1.14 -2.96 -10.87
N TYR A 96 1.75 -3.77 -10.01
CA TYR A 96 1.87 -5.20 -10.19
C TYR A 96 1.26 -5.88 -8.98
N TYR A 97 0.22 -6.70 -9.22
CA TYR A 97 -0.50 -7.39 -8.15
C TYR A 97 -0.02 -8.84 -8.06
N GLY A 98 0.81 -9.11 -7.07
CA GLY A 98 1.25 -10.47 -6.79
C GLY A 98 0.07 -11.37 -6.45
N TYR A 99 0.15 -12.62 -6.88
CA TYR A 99 -0.92 -13.62 -6.76
C TYR A 99 -2.12 -13.40 -7.69
N ALA A 100 -2.13 -12.37 -8.56
CA ALA A 100 -3.26 -12.11 -9.45
C ALA A 100 -3.60 -13.32 -10.35
N ARG A 101 -2.59 -14.10 -10.73
CA ARG A 101 -2.77 -15.29 -11.57
C ARG A 101 -3.43 -16.45 -10.85
N GLN A 102 -3.47 -16.40 -9.51
CA GLN A 102 -4.09 -17.45 -8.69
C GLN A 102 -5.53 -17.06 -8.36
N ASP A 103 -6.31 -16.78 -9.39
CA ASP A 103 -7.66 -16.24 -9.28
C ASP A 103 -8.77 -17.28 -9.37
N ARG A 104 -8.43 -18.55 -9.59
CA ARG A 104 -9.39 -19.63 -9.71
C ARG A 104 -8.78 -20.98 -9.35
N LYS A 105 -9.67 -21.92 -8.98
CA LYS A 105 -9.30 -23.31 -8.73
C LYS A 105 -9.25 -24.06 -10.05
N THR A 106 -8.23 -24.89 -10.23
CA THR A 106 -8.14 -25.86 -11.32
C THR A 106 -8.37 -27.28 -10.85
N ARG A 107 -8.21 -27.51 -9.54
CA ARG A 107 -8.41 -28.81 -8.88
C ARG A 107 -9.11 -28.58 -7.55
N GLY A 108 -9.62 -29.69 -6.96
CA GLY A 108 -10.10 -29.67 -5.58
C GLY A 108 -8.94 -29.43 -4.59
N ARG A 109 -9.24 -28.82 -3.45
CA ARG A 109 -8.29 -28.56 -2.36
C ARG A 109 -7.16 -27.59 -2.73
N GLU A 110 -7.34 -26.78 -3.75
CA GLU A 110 -6.44 -25.69 -4.06
C GLU A 110 -6.97 -24.38 -3.47
N PRO A 111 -6.09 -23.45 -3.11
CA PRO A 111 -6.53 -22.14 -2.67
C PRO A 111 -6.99 -21.26 -3.85
N ILE A 112 -7.70 -20.19 -3.51
CA ILE A 112 -7.91 -19.06 -4.43
C ILE A 112 -7.14 -17.89 -3.83
N THR A 113 -5.84 -17.85 -4.08
CA THR A 113 -4.93 -16.96 -3.37
C THR A 113 -5.17 -15.49 -3.70
N ALA A 114 -5.55 -15.17 -4.93
CA ALA A 114 -5.87 -13.80 -5.30
C ALA A 114 -7.01 -13.24 -4.44
N LYS A 115 -8.03 -14.06 -4.18
CA LYS A 115 -9.15 -13.67 -3.32
C LYS A 115 -8.72 -13.54 -1.86
N LEU A 116 -7.89 -14.45 -1.38
CA LEU A 116 -7.35 -14.40 -0.03
C LEU A 116 -6.59 -13.10 0.20
N VAL A 117 -5.71 -12.73 -0.74
CA VAL A 117 -4.93 -11.50 -0.67
C VAL A 117 -5.83 -10.27 -0.65
N ALA A 118 -6.88 -10.25 -1.48
CA ALA A 118 -7.84 -9.14 -1.49
C ALA A 118 -8.54 -9.00 -0.14
N ASN A 119 -8.93 -10.12 0.48
CA ASN A 119 -9.56 -10.11 1.81
C ASN A 119 -8.59 -9.61 2.89
N LEU A 120 -7.33 -10.01 2.83
CA LEU A 120 -6.30 -9.54 3.77
C LEU A 120 -6.07 -8.04 3.64
N MET A 121 -6.02 -7.52 2.41
CA MET A 121 -5.88 -6.09 2.17
C MET A 121 -7.05 -5.32 2.77
N GLN A 122 -8.27 -5.79 2.57
CA GLN A 122 -9.46 -5.16 3.13
C GLN A 122 -9.41 -5.15 4.66
N THR A 123 -9.02 -6.26 5.27
CA THR A 123 -8.89 -6.38 6.73
C THR A 123 -7.84 -5.42 7.27
N SER A 124 -6.77 -5.16 6.52
CA SER A 124 -5.70 -4.24 6.94
C SER A 124 -6.12 -2.77 6.93
N GLY A 125 -7.27 -2.46 6.34
CA GLY A 125 -7.81 -1.09 6.30
C GLY A 125 -7.85 -0.47 4.90
N ILE A 126 -7.39 -1.18 3.88
CA ILE A 126 -7.45 -0.70 2.50
C ILE A 126 -8.91 -0.69 2.05
N THR A 127 -9.39 0.47 1.61
CA THR A 127 -10.77 0.65 1.16
C THR A 127 -10.91 0.64 -0.34
N ARG A 128 -9.81 0.86 -1.08
CA ARG A 128 -9.80 0.86 -2.53
C ARG A 128 -8.48 0.30 -3.03
N LEU A 129 -8.57 -0.50 -4.08
CA LEU A 129 -7.40 -1.06 -4.76
C LEU A 129 -7.38 -0.57 -6.20
N VAL A 130 -6.25 -0.01 -6.62
CA VAL A 130 -5.99 0.37 -8.01
C VAL A 130 -4.86 -0.51 -8.53
N THR A 131 -5.15 -1.33 -9.53
CA THR A 131 -4.17 -2.23 -10.12
C THR A 131 -4.40 -2.32 -11.63
N ILE A 132 -3.48 -2.97 -12.32
CA ILE A 132 -3.55 -3.16 -13.77
C ILE A 132 -3.83 -4.64 -14.07
#